data_93f0fc06a70eb560dcc7f6926242fdfe
#
_entry.id   93f0fc06a70eb560dcc7f6926242fdfe
#
_cell.length_a   1.000
_cell.length_b   1.000
_cell.length_c   1.000
_cell.angle_alpha   90.00
_cell.angle_beta   90.00
_cell.angle_gamma   90.00
#
_symmetry.space_group_name_H-M   'P 1'
#
loop_
_entity.id
_entity.type
_entity.pdbx_description
1 polymer ?
#
loop_
_entity_poly.entity_id
_entity_poly.type
_entity_poly.pdbx_seq_one_letter_code
_entity_poly.pdbx_strand_id
1 'polypeptide(L)'
;MTTISTFAVKKGNDGKFTAENASVSVEFRSGLGIHIVGLRDFPAREILLRTVTALSACGCLVGNKKITVDIDLGTAILRDRDNIMTELFDFPLAVAIMNELGFAKFDTSMWLRYVGMLRPDGRIELLCDSVYEACKNRVFKDEELISANTIWKAANVDPGNVYLSTFRRVYNLNAAENAEQK
;
A
#
# COMPACT_ATOMS: atom_id res chain seq x y z
N MET A 1 10.58 8.21 -9.51
CA MET A 1 9.64 8.33 -8.37
C MET A 1 8.34 7.59 -8.70
N THR A 2 7.87 6.77 -7.78
CA THR A 2 6.59 6.06 -7.91
C THR A 2 5.60 6.63 -6.91
N THR A 3 4.41 6.99 -7.38
CA THR A 3 3.31 7.47 -6.54
C THR A 3 2.13 6.51 -6.65
N ILE A 4 1.64 6.07 -5.50
CA ILE A 4 0.50 5.14 -5.36
C ILE A 4 -0.64 5.87 -4.67
N SER A 5 -1.81 5.85 -5.27
CA SER A 5 -3.03 6.38 -4.67
C SER A 5 -3.56 5.41 -3.62
N THR A 6 -4.01 5.95 -2.51
CA THR A 6 -4.56 5.19 -1.39
C THR A 6 -5.64 6.00 -0.67
N PHE A 7 -6.10 5.47 0.44
CA PHE A 7 -6.96 6.19 1.38
C PHE A 7 -6.29 6.28 2.74
N ALA A 8 -6.43 7.42 3.39
CA ALA A 8 -6.20 7.56 4.81
C ALA A 8 -7.53 7.28 5.53
N VAL A 9 -7.55 6.27 6.38
CA VAL A 9 -8.73 5.85 7.11
C VAL A 9 -8.62 6.34 8.55
N LYS A 10 -9.70 6.94 9.02
CA LYS A 10 -9.78 7.56 10.34
C LYS A 10 -10.97 7.01 11.09
N LYS A 11 -10.76 6.71 12.38
CA LYS A 11 -11.83 6.34 13.30
C LYS A 11 -12.35 7.59 14.03
N GLY A 12 -13.61 7.91 13.86
CA GLY A 12 -14.26 9.01 14.55
C GLY A 12 -14.57 8.68 16.02
N ASN A 13 -14.92 9.73 16.80
CA ASN A 13 -15.32 9.58 18.19
C ASN A 13 -16.58 8.73 18.39
N ASP A 14 -17.42 8.66 17.36
CA ASP A 14 -18.62 7.80 17.29
C ASP A 14 -18.32 6.33 16.94
N GLY A 15 -17.04 5.99 16.76
CA GLY A 15 -16.62 4.66 16.34
C GLY A 15 -16.76 4.38 14.84
N LYS A 16 -17.25 5.33 14.06
CA LYS A 16 -17.37 5.18 12.61
C LYS A 16 -16.06 5.49 11.90
N PHE A 17 -15.83 4.77 10.81
CA PHE A 17 -14.66 4.97 9.96
C PHE A 17 -14.99 5.86 8.78
N THR A 18 -14.07 6.77 8.45
CA THR A 18 -14.12 7.59 7.24
C THR A 18 -12.83 7.43 6.47
N ALA A 19 -12.91 7.48 5.14
CA ALA A 19 -11.76 7.40 4.26
C ALA A 19 -11.59 8.71 3.49
N GLU A 20 -10.36 9.19 3.40
CA GLU A 20 -10.00 10.38 2.64
C GLU A 20 -8.89 10.05 1.65
N ASN A 21 -8.86 10.77 0.54
CA ASN A 21 -7.84 10.57 -0.47
C ASN A 21 -6.44 10.83 0.09
N ALA A 22 -5.53 9.94 -0.19
CA ALA A 22 -4.14 10.04 0.20
C ALA A 22 -3.25 9.43 -0.88
N SER A 23 -1.95 9.66 -0.79
CA SER A 23 -0.97 9.05 -1.68
C SER A 23 0.32 8.72 -0.96
N VAL A 24 1.04 7.74 -1.48
CA VAL A 24 2.36 7.34 -1.02
C VAL A 24 3.32 7.45 -2.20
N SER A 25 4.37 8.22 -2.05
CA SER A 25 5.41 8.39 -3.06
C SER A 25 6.73 7.86 -2.54
N VAL A 26 7.47 7.15 -3.40
CA VAL A 26 8.78 6.59 -3.08
C VAL A 26 9.79 6.99 -4.13
N GLU A 27 10.95 7.42 -3.67
CA GLU A 27 12.10 7.71 -4.52
C GLU A 27 13.35 7.08 -3.91
N PHE A 28 14.15 6.42 -4.73
CA PHE A 28 15.47 5.90 -4.35
C PHE A 28 16.57 6.81 -4.87
N ARG A 29 17.54 7.06 -4.02
CA ARG A 29 18.74 7.82 -4.36
C ARG A 29 19.99 7.08 -3.90
N SER A 30 21.15 7.51 -4.41
CA SER A 30 22.44 7.04 -3.89
C SER A 30 22.62 7.50 -2.45
N GLY A 31 23.22 6.64 -1.63
CA GLY A 31 23.46 6.90 -0.21
C GLY A 31 22.73 5.93 0.69
N LEU A 32 22.89 6.14 1.99
CA LEU A 32 22.26 5.33 3.03
C LEU A 32 21.23 6.14 3.78
N GLY A 33 20.17 5.49 4.18
CA GLY A 33 19.19 6.07 5.10
C GLY A 33 17.78 6.07 4.55
N ILE A 34 16.89 6.40 5.46
CA ILE A 34 15.45 6.42 5.22
C ILE A 34 14.92 7.76 5.68
N HIS A 35 14.17 8.41 4.81
CA HIS A 35 13.56 9.68 5.11
C HIS A 35 12.07 9.61 4.81
N ILE A 36 11.25 9.84 5.81
CA ILE A 36 9.78 9.81 5.68
C ILE A 36 9.24 11.21 5.96
N VAL A 37 8.40 11.68 5.05
CA VAL A 37 7.73 12.97 5.11
C VAL A 37 6.21 12.76 5.28
N GLY A 38 5.52 13.68 5.91
CA GLY A 38 4.06 13.68 6.01
C GLY A 38 3.47 12.98 7.23
N LEU A 39 4.24 12.14 7.93
CA LEU A 39 3.85 11.49 9.19
C LEU A 39 4.83 11.84 10.31
N ARG A 40 4.41 11.63 11.57
CA ARG A 40 5.30 11.71 12.73
C ARG A 40 6.33 10.59 12.67
N ASP A 41 7.55 10.84 13.18
CA ASP A 41 8.67 9.89 13.11
C ASP A 41 8.33 8.47 13.61
N PHE A 42 7.61 8.35 14.71
CA PHE A 42 7.30 7.06 15.31
C PHE A 42 6.40 6.18 14.44
N PRO A 43 5.20 6.64 14.01
CA PRO A 43 4.38 5.84 13.08
C PRO A 43 5.07 5.55 11.75
N ALA A 44 5.89 6.47 11.27
CA ALA A 44 6.63 6.31 10.02
C ALA A 44 7.63 5.15 10.08
N ARG A 45 8.36 5.03 11.19
CA ARG A 45 9.31 3.92 11.41
C ARG A 45 8.61 2.58 11.48
N GLU A 46 7.48 2.50 12.14
CA GLU A 46 6.69 1.27 12.23
C GLU A 46 6.17 0.82 10.88
N ILE A 47 5.60 1.73 10.10
CA ILE A 47 5.12 1.47 8.74
C ILE A 47 6.25 0.89 7.89
N LEU A 48 7.41 1.54 7.93
CA LEU A 48 8.56 1.12 7.13
C LEU A 48 9.08 -0.23 7.58
N LEU A 49 9.21 -0.47 8.88
CA LEU A 49 9.69 -1.75 9.41
C LEU A 49 8.78 -2.90 8.98
N ARG A 50 7.46 -2.74 9.12
CA ARG A 50 6.49 -3.75 8.67
C ARG A 50 6.60 -4.00 7.17
N THR A 51 6.69 -2.93 6.40
CA THR A 51 6.74 -3.00 4.93
C THR A 51 8.01 -3.68 4.44
N VAL A 52 9.18 -3.29 4.95
CA VAL A 52 10.47 -3.87 4.57
C VAL A 52 10.55 -5.34 4.98
N THR A 53 10.04 -5.69 6.16
CA THR A 53 10.00 -7.07 6.63
C THR A 53 9.12 -7.94 5.73
N ALA A 54 7.94 -7.46 5.38
CA ALA A 54 7.02 -8.15 4.48
C ALA A 54 7.60 -8.31 3.07
N LEU A 55 8.26 -7.27 2.55
CA LEU A 55 8.94 -7.31 1.25
C LEU A 55 10.08 -8.33 1.25
N SER A 56 10.86 -8.39 2.31
CA SER A 56 11.93 -9.37 2.46
C SER A 56 11.39 -10.80 2.43
N ALA A 57 10.24 -11.05 3.05
CA ALA A 57 9.59 -12.36 3.03
C ALA A 57 9.16 -12.79 1.61
N CYS A 58 8.90 -11.86 0.71
CA CYS A 58 8.58 -12.17 -0.69
C CYS A 58 9.78 -12.08 -1.64
N GLY A 59 10.99 -11.96 -1.11
CA GLY A 59 12.22 -11.91 -1.89
C GLY A 59 12.60 -10.52 -2.41
N CYS A 60 11.87 -9.49 -2.05
CA CYS A 60 12.19 -8.11 -2.41
C CYS A 60 13.07 -7.46 -1.35
N LEU A 61 14.37 -7.35 -1.64
CA LEU A 61 15.36 -6.76 -0.74
C LEU A 61 15.59 -5.30 -1.11
N VAL A 62 15.38 -4.42 -0.16
CA VAL A 62 15.53 -2.98 -0.37
C VAL A 62 17.01 -2.56 -0.49
N GLY A 63 17.92 -3.29 0.19
CA GLY A 63 19.37 -3.06 0.09
C GLY A 63 19.81 -1.74 0.74
N ASN A 64 21.00 -1.28 0.34
CA ASN A 64 21.66 -0.10 0.90
C ASN A 64 21.38 1.15 0.04
N LYS A 65 20.10 1.48 -0.17
CA LYS A 65 19.71 2.66 -0.92
C LYS A 65 19.09 3.69 0.01
N LYS A 66 19.30 4.95 -0.29
CA LYS A 66 18.58 6.04 0.38
C LYS A 66 17.14 6.06 -0.16
N ILE A 67 16.18 5.86 0.74
CA ILE A 67 14.76 5.85 0.40
C ILE A 67 14.14 7.13 0.93
N THR A 68 13.48 7.88 0.06
CA THR A 68 12.60 8.97 0.47
C THR A 68 11.16 8.53 0.28
N VAL A 69 10.39 8.56 1.36
CA VAL A 69 8.96 8.22 1.36
C VAL A 69 8.17 9.46 1.73
N ASP A 70 7.23 9.84 0.91
CA ASP A 70 6.30 10.93 1.18
C ASP A 70 4.88 10.36 1.26
N ILE A 71 4.22 10.58 2.40
CA ILE A 71 2.82 10.21 2.61
C ILE A 71 2.00 11.48 2.67
N ASP A 72 1.28 11.76 1.60
CA ASP A 72 0.40 12.91 1.49
C ASP A 72 -1.01 12.53 1.95
N LEU A 73 -1.42 13.11 3.08
CA LEU A 73 -2.72 12.88 3.68
C LEU A 73 -3.81 13.83 3.17
N GLY A 74 -3.45 14.77 2.30
CA GLY A 74 -4.37 15.83 1.87
C GLY A 74 -4.68 16.83 2.99
N THR A 75 -5.48 17.84 2.68
CA THR A 75 -5.79 18.95 3.60
C THR A 75 -6.84 18.60 4.66
N ALA A 76 -7.74 17.67 4.35
CA ALA A 76 -8.87 17.33 5.22
C ALA A 76 -8.46 16.65 6.53
N ILE A 77 -7.30 15.98 6.55
CA ILE A 77 -6.83 15.15 7.67
C ILE A 77 -5.81 15.88 8.55
N LEU A 78 -5.30 17.03 8.13
CA LEU A 78 -4.29 17.79 8.88
C LEU A 78 -4.72 18.14 10.31
N ARG A 79 -6.02 18.15 10.58
CA ARG A 79 -6.58 18.50 11.89
C ARG A 79 -6.65 17.35 12.89
N ASP A 80 -6.50 16.09 12.43
CA ASP A 80 -6.77 14.91 13.27
C ASP A 80 -5.89 13.71 12.88
N ARG A 81 -4.58 13.96 12.84
CA ARG A 81 -3.57 12.95 12.48
C ARG A 81 -3.50 11.79 13.46
N ASP A 82 -3.93 11.99 14.70
CA ASP A 82 -3.75 11.00 15.77
C ASP A 82 -4.72 9.81 15.65
N ASN A 83 -5.80 9.94 14.87
CA ASN A 83 -6.82 8.92 14.69
C ASN A 83 -6.72 8.17 13.35
N ILE A 84 -5.64 8.37 12.61
CA ILE A 84 -5.42 7.70 11.32
C ILE A 84 -4.90 6.29 11.56
N MET A 85 -5.46 5.33 10.86
CA MET A 85 -4.99 3.94 10.84
C MET A 85 -3.74 3.85 9.95
N THR A 86 -2.57 4.15 10.53
CA THR A 86 -1.31 4.24 9.81
C THR A 86 -0.85 2.90 9.23
N GLU A 87 -1.28 1.78 9.80
CA GLU A 87 -0.99 0.42 9.33
C GLU A 87 -1.51 0.16 7.91
N LEU A 88 -2.54 0.89 7.49
CA LEU A 88 -3.13 0.71 6.14
C LEU A 88 -2.25 1.29 5.02
N PHE A 89 -1.22 2.05 5.35
CA PHE A 89 -0.22 2.51 4.38
C PHE A 89 0.83 1.45 4.05
N ASP A 90 0.88 0.34 4.77
CA ASP A 90 1.88 -0.71 4.54
C ASP A 90 1.82 -1.25 3.10
N PHE A 91 0.63 -1.62 2.63
CA PHE A 91 0.46 -2.22 1.31
C PHE A 91 0.77 -1.23 0.18
N PRO A 92 0.21 -0.01 0.14
CA PRO A 92 0.58 0.95 -0.90
C PRO A 92 2.06 1.32 -0.88
N LEU A 93 2.70 1.37 0.30
CA LEU A 93 4.14 1.58 0.39
C LEU A 93 4.92 0.41 -0.23
N ALA A 94 4.53 -0.82 0.03
CA ALA A 94 5.15 -2.00 -0.57
C ALA A 94 5.03 -1.99 -2.10
N VAL A 95 3.85 -1.65 -2.62
CA VAL A 95 3.62 -1.52 -4.08
C VAL A 95 4.55 -0.47 -4.68
N ALA A 96 4.65 0.69 -4.04
CA ALA A 96 5.53 1.77 -4.49
C ALA A 96 7.01 1.35 -4.49
N ILE A 97 7.47 0.68 -3.44
CA ILE A 97 8.85 0.20 -3.32
C ILE A 97 9.15 -0.85 -4.39
N MET A 98 8.29 -1.85 -4.55
CA MET A 98 8.49 -2.90 -5.56
C MET A 98 8.57 -2.30 -6.97
N ASN A 99 7.71 -1.34 -7.27
CA ASN A 99 7.69 -0.68 -8.57
C ASN A 99 8.93 0.18 -8.79
N GLU A 100 9.34 0.97 -7.79
CA GLU A 100 10.51 1.84 -7.89
C GLU A 100 11.83 1.06 -7.98
N LEU A 101 11.93 -0.11 -7.33
CA LEU A 101 13.08 -1.00 -7.43
C LEU A 101 13.14 -1.77 -8.76
N GLY A 102 12.08 -1.75 -9.55
CA GLY A 102 11.98 -2.59 -10.75
C GLY A 102 11.77 -4.08 -10.44
N PHE A 103 11.41 -4.43 -9.20
CA PHE A 103 11.09 -5.79 -8.79
C PHE A 103 9.81 -6.30 -9.45
N ALA A 104 8.87 -5.39 -9.68
CA ALA A 104 7.64 -5.62 -10.42
C ALA A 104 7.20 -4.30 -11.04
N LYS A 105 6.31 -4.38 -12.02
CA LYS A 105 5.67 -3.20 -12.61
C LYS A 105 4.16 -3.30 -12.38
N PHE A 106 3.64 -2.38 -11.59
CA PHE A 106 2.22 -2.33 -11.28
C PHE A 106 1.56 -1.15 -11.97
N ASP A 107 0.24 -1.22 -12.11
CA ASP A 107 -0.54 -0.08 -12.54
C ASP A 107 -0.57 0.97 -11.43
N THR A 108 0.02 2.14 -11.71
CA THR A 108 0.11 3.26 -10.77
C THR A 108 -0.90 4.36 -11.08
N SER A 109 -1.93 4.06 -11.87
CA SER A 109 -2.99 4.99 -12.22
C SER A 109 -3.66 5.54 -10.95
N MET A 110 -3.98 6.82 -10.98
CA MET A 110 -4.58 7.50 -9.83
C MET A 110 -5.98 7.01 -9.45
N TRP A 111 -6.64 6.25 -10.32
CA TRP A 111 -7.95 5.63 -10.06
C TRP A 111 -7.86 4.26 -9.38
N LEU A 112 -6.67 3.73 -9.20
CA LEU A 112 -6.46 2.53 -8.39
C LEU A 112 -6.05 2.92 -6.98
N ARG A 113 -6.82 2.48 -5.99
CA ARG A 113 -6.60 2.77 -4.57
C ARG A 113 -6.14 1.51 -3.85
N TYR A 114 -4.88 1.49 -3.45
CA TYR A 114 -4.28 0.35 -2.74
C TYR A 114 -4.36 0.59 -1.23
N VAL A 115 -4.98 -0.31 -0.49
CA VAL A 115 -5.17 -0.18 0.96
C VAL A 115 -4.93 -1.52 1.65
N GLY A 116 -4.14 -1.54 2.70
CA GLY A 116 -3.97 -2.75 3.50
C GLY A 116 -2.80 -2.73 4.45
N MET A 117 -2.90 -3.56 5.48
CA MET A 117 -1.84 -3.83 6.43
C MET A 117 -1.06 -5.08 6.00
N LEU A 118 0.23 -5.11 6.28
CA LEU A 118 1.09 -6.25 5.99
C LEU A 118 1.51 -6.98 7.27
N ARG A 119 1.52 -8.31 7.18
CA ARG A 119 2.12 -9.20 8.17
C ARG A 119 3.60 -9.45 7.86
N PRO A 120 4.40 -9.83 8.84
CA PRO A 120 5.83 -10.10 8.63
C PRO A 120 6.14 -11.18 7.58
N ASP A 121 5.23 -12.13 7.37
CA ASP A 121 5.34 -13.19 6.36
C ASP A 121 4.98 -12.73 4.94
N GLY A 122 4.65 -11.45 4.75
CA GLY A 122 4.23 -10.89 3.47
C GLY A 122 2.75 -10.98 3.18
N ARG A 123 1.94 -11.47 4.13
CA ARG A 123 0.49 -11.56 3.96
C ARG A 123 -0.14 -10.17 4.04
N ILE A 124 -1.07 -9.90 3.11
CA ILE A 124 -1.90 -8.71 3.11
C ILE A 124 -3.17 -9.04 3.89
N GLU A 125 -3.42 -8.33 4.99
CA GLU A 125 -4.60 -8.60 5.80
C GLU A 125 -5.87 -8.11 5.13
N LEU A 126 -6.95 -8.88 5.33
CA LEU A 126 -8.29 -8.42 4.98
C LEU A 126 -8.65 -7.19 5.81
N LEU A 127 -9.22 -6.18 5.16
CA LEU A 127 -9.85 -5.09 5.87
C LEU A 127 -11.12 -5.60 6.56
N CYS A 128 -11.35 -5.19 7.80
CA CYS A 128 -12.63 -5.47 8.45
C CYS A 128 -13.77 -4.79 7.68
N ASP A 129 -14.99 -5.29 7.83
CA ASP A 129 -16.14 -4.83 7.04
C ASP A 129 -16.36 -3.32 7.13
N SER A 130 -16.23 -2.74 8.32
CA SER A 130 -16.42 -1.31 8.52
C SER A 130 -15.39 -0.45 7.79
N VAL A 131 -14.14 -0.86 7.78
CA VAL A 131 -13.06 -0.17 7.06
C VAL A 131 -13.21 -0.36 5.56
N TYR A 132 -13.50 -1.58 5.12
CA TYR A 132 -13.73 -1.89 3.71
C TYR A 132 -14.87 -1.05 3.13
N GLU A 133 -16.00 -0.97 3.84
CA GLU A 133 -17.15 -0.16 3.41
C GLU A 133 -16.83 1.34 3.39
N ALA A 134 -16.08 1.84 4.36
CA ALA A 134 -15.64 3.25 4.37
C ALA A 134 -14.80 3.58 3.12
N CYS A 135 -13.87 2.72 2.74
CA CYS A 135 -13.07 2.88 1.53
C CYS A 135 -13.91 2.74 0.27
N LYS A 136 -14.76 1.72 0.20
CA LYS A 136 -15.62 1.46 -0.94
C LYS A 136 -16.59 2.62 -1.22
N ASN A 137 -17.12 3.26 -0.19
CA ASN A 137 -18.01 4.40 -0.32
C ASN A 137 -17.31 5.67 -0.86
N ARG A 138 -15.97 5.73 -0.80
CA ARG A 138 -15.17 6.85 -1.32
C ARG A 138 -14.66 6.62 -2.74
N VAL A 139 -14.75 5.40 -3.24
CA VAL A 139 -14.34 5.06 -4.61
C VAL A 139 -15.41 5.56 -5.58
N PHE A 140 -15.01 6.41 -6.52
CA PHE A 140 -15.90 6.88 -7.59
C PHE A 140 -16.12 5.76 -8.63
N LYS A 141 -17.10 5.95 -9.51
CA LYS A 141 -17.56 4.96 -10.50
C LYS A 141 -16.42 4.35 -11.33
N ASP A 142 -15.41 5.15 -11.69
CA ASP A 142 -14.30 4.74 -12.55
C ASP A 142 -13.03 4.38 -11.75
N GLU A 143 -13.11 4.40 -10.43
CA GLU A 143 -12.02 4.01 -9.55
C GLU A 143 -12.19 2.58 -9.05
N GLU A 144 -11.10 1.96 -8.65
CA GLU A 144 -11.06 0.59 -8.12
C GLU A 144 -10.29 0.55 -6.80
N LEU A 145 -10.87 -0.14 -5.83
CA LEU A 145 -10.21 -0.44 -4.55
C LEU A 145 -9.46 -1.76 -4.67
N ILE A 146 -8.16 -1.74 -4.38
CA ILE A 146 -7.31 -2.92 -4.37
C ILE A 146 -6.86 -3.18 -2.94
N SER A 147 -7.36 -4.27 -2.37
CA SER A 147 -7.05 -4.75 -1.03
C SER A 147 -7.08 -6.29 -1.03
N ALA A 148 -6.73 -6.92 0.07
CA ALA A 148 -6.87 -8.38 0.17
C ALA A 148 -8.32 -8.82 -0.10
N ASN A 149 -9.30 -7.99 0.27
CA ASN A 149 -10.73 -8.25 0.07
C ASN A 149 -11.12 -8.39 -1.41
N THR A 150 -10.36 -7.79 -2.31
CA THR A 150 -10.59 -7.86 -3.76
C THR A 150 -9.60 -8.78 -4.47
N ILE A 151 -8.36 -8.84 -3.98
CA ILE A 151 -7.28 -9.61 -4.61
C ILE A 151 -7.54 -11.11 -4.57
N TRP A 152 -8.12 -11.64 -3.49
CA TRP A 152 -8.32 -13.08 -3.33
C TRP A 152 -9.17 -13.68 -4.45
N LYS A 153 -10.16 -12.94 -4.94
CA LYS A 153 -11.01 -13.37 -6.07
C LYS A 153 -10.23 -13.41 -7.37
N ALA A 154 -9.50 -12.32 -7.67
CA ALA A 154 -8.70 -12.23 -8.89
C ALA A 154 -7.57 -13.27 -8.92
N ALA A 155 -6.99 -13.59 -7.78
CA ALA A 155 -5.90 -14.55 -7.63
C ALA A 155 -6.38 -16.01 -7.49
N ASN A 156 -7.66 -16.23 -7.29
CA ASN A 156 -8.26 -17.55 -7.05
C ASN A 156 -7.60 -18.27 -5.86
N VAL A 157 -7.49 -17.56 -4.74
CA VAL A 157 -6.96 -18.07 -3.46
C VAL A 157 -7.99 -17.83 -2.36
N ASP A 158 -7.80 -18.46 -1.19
CA ASP A 158 -8.62 -18.17 -0.02
C ASP A 158 -8.38 -16.73 0.50
N PRO A 159 -9.42 -16.07 1.05
CA PRO A 159 -9.29 -14.66 1.51
C PRO A 159 -8.17 -14.45 2.54
N GLY A 160 -7.86 -15.43 3.38
CA GLY A 160 -6.78 -15.35 4.36
C GLY A 160 -5.39 -15.65 3.81
N ASN A 161 -5.27 -16.00 2.52
CA ASN A 161 -4.02 -16.44 1.88
C ASN A 161 -3.56 -15.49 0.78
N VAL A 162 -3.82 -14.20 0.94
CA VAL A 162 -3.35 -13.16 0.02
C VAL A 162 -2.00 -12.65 0.50
N TYR A 163 -0.94 -12.98 -0.23
CA TYR A 163 0.42 -12.55 0.04
C TYR A 163 0.89 -11.51 -0.98
N LEU A 164 1.94 -10.76 -0.68
CA LEU A 164 2.57 -9.88 -1.66
C LEU A 164 3.02 -10.65 -2.91
N SER A 165 3.48 -11.89 -2.74
CA SER A 165 3.83 -12.77 -3.86
C SER A 165 2.61 -13.15 -4.71
N THR A 166 1.46 -13.37 -4.08
CA THR A 166 0.18 -13.61 -4.77
C THR A 166 -0.23 -12.38 -5.59
N PHE A 167 -0.18 -11.21 -4.97
CA PHE A 167 -0.47 -9.94 -5.60
C PHE A 167 0.46 -9.68 -6.79
N ARG A 168 1.76 -9.86 -6.60
CA ARG A 168 2.76 -9.70 -7.66
C ARG A 168 2.49 -10.61 -8.84
N ARG A 169 2.15 -11.86 -8.59
CA ARG A 169 1.86 -12.84 -9.66
C ARG A 169 0.72 -12.38 -10.56
N VAL A 170 -0.34 -11.82 -9.99
CA VAL A 170 -1.57 -11.46 -10.72
C VAL A 170 -1.50 -10.06 -11.31
N TYR A 171 -0.93 -9.10 -10.59
CA TYR A 171 -0.98 -7.68 -10.94
C TYR A 171 0.30 -7.14 -11.59
N ASN A 172 1.36 -7.95 -11.68
CA ASN A 172 2.60 -7.54 -12.32
C ASN A 172 2.43 -7.49 -13.85
N LEU A 173 2.49 -6.30 -14.42
CA LEU A 173 2.31 -6.06 -15.85
C LEU A 173 3.40 -6.76 -16.69
N ASN A 174 4.63 -6.86 -16.18
CA ASN A 174 5.72 -7.54 -16.87
C ASN A 174 5.47 -9.06 -17.01
N ALA A 175 4.80 -9.68 -16.03
CA ALA A 175 4.45 -11.10 -16.10
C ALA A 175 3.43 -11.39 -17.21
N ALA A 176 2.47 -10.48 -17.43
CA ALA A 176 1.49 -10.58 -18.51
C ALA A 176 2.15 -10.45 -19.89
N GLU A 177 3.07 -9.49 -20.06
CA GLU A 177 3.85 -9.32 -21.29
C GLU A 177 4.67 -10.58 -21.63
N ASN A 178 5.31 -11.19 -20.63
CA ASN A 178 6.09 -12.41 -20.80
C ASN A 178 5.22 -13.63 -21.16
N ALA A 179 3.98 -13.68 -20.72
CA ALA A 179 3.04 -14.75 -21.05
C ALA A 179 2.52 -14.65 -22.49
N GLU A 180 2.36 -13.44 -23.02
CA GLU A 180 1.94 -13.20 -24.41
C GLU A 180 3.05 -13.47 -25.44
N GLN A 181 4.32 -13.44 -25.03
CA GLN A 181 5.47 -13.73 -25.89
C GLN A 181 5.83 -15.22 -25.99
N LYS A 182 5.18 -16.08 -25.25
CA LYS A 182 5.33 -17.53 -25.29
C LYS A 182 4.20 -18.17 -26.10
#